data_8c87f8e56226455353b83f3da6756ac9
#
_entry.id   8c87f8e56226455353b83f3da6756ac9
#
_cell.length_a   1.000
_cell.length_b   1.000
_cell.length_c   1.000
_cell.angle_alpha   90.00
_cell.angle_beta   90.00
_cell.angle_gamma   90.00
#
_symmetry.space_group_name_H-M   'P 1'
#
loop_
_entity.id
_entity.type
_entity.pdbx_description
1 polymer ?
#
loop_
_entity_poly.entity_id
_entity_poly.type
_entity_poly.pdbx_seq_one_letter_code
_entity_poly.pdbx_strand_id
1 'polypeptide(L)'
;MRTPLPLLGGLLMSATLAATAQQPAVTFDRYSLDNGLTVILQEDHSAPVAAVLVMYHVGSKNEKPGRTGFAHLFEHVMFKGSEHVADGEHFRLLQEIGANINGSTTEDRTNYFEVVPSNEVELALYLESDRMGYLLPAVNQAKLDNQRDVVKNERRQNYDNQPYGTAYEKITGALYPPEHPYSWPVIGSMDDLSAASLEDVKGFFRTYYAPNNAVVVVAGDINPVQAREWIEKYFGGIPRGKAIERPNPPLPVLPADVRLVAEDEVQLPRLFLTWHEAPRGTREDAVADVLASILSSGKSSRLYRALVLDQQIAQNVDASADGSEIAGTMSIEITAKPQRTLAEMEKGVNAVLDEVLSHGVTEKEVQAALNGEEAQLVARLSTVLGRANGLATFQLLEGDASKYSKEFDRFAGITPGEVHALAKKIFGSHKVVLSIVPRGKRELSADPAVPQKKETPQ
;
A
#
# COMPACT_ATOMS: atom_id res chain seq x y z
N MET A 1 -48.01 68.39 12.33
CA MET A 1 -47.00 67.78 13.20
C MET A 1 -47.06 66.28 13.03
N ARG A 2 -46.17 65.66 12.33
CA ARG A 2 -46.09 64.20 12.14
C ARG A 2 -44.75 63.75 12.69
N THR A 3 -44.79 62.94 13.75
CA THR A 3 -43.63 62.33 14.38
C THR A 3 -43.14 61.12 13.59
N PRO A 4 -41.87 60.86 13.39
CA PRO A 4 -41.35 59.67 12.74
C PRO A 4 -41.17 58.52 13.74
N LEU A 5 -41.59 57.28 13.34
CA LEU A 5 -41.27 55.99 14.00
C LEU A 5 -39.79 55.62 13.76
N PRO A 6 -39.11 54.99 14.73
CA PRO A 6 -37.79 54.44 14.51
C PRO A 6 -37.89 53.00 13.92
N LEU A 7 -37.18 52.77 12.83
CA LEU A 7 -36.92 51.43 12.30
C LEU A 7 -35.94 50.69 13.22
N LEU A 8 -36.41 49.62 13.87
CA LEU A 8 -35.52 48.62 14.50
C LEU A 8 -35.00 47.67 13.41
N GLY A 9 -33.72 47.83 13.08
CA GLY A 9 -33.01 46.86 12.23
C GLY A 9 -32.59 45.63 13.06
N GLY A 10 -33.33 44.53 12.85
CA GLY A 10 -32.93 43.22 13.42
C GLY A 10 -31.77 42.64 12.66
N LEU A 11 -30.60 42.52 13.26
CA LEU A 11 -29.48 41.71 12.76
C LEU A 11 -29.82 40.22 12.93
N LEU A 12 -30.21 39.55 11.85
CA LEU A 12 -30.28 38.10 11.81
C LEU A 12 -28.86 37.56 11.72
N MET A 13 -28.34 37.08 12.84
CA MET A 13 -27.11 36.31 12.93
C MET A 13 -27.43 34.89 12.41
N SER A 14 -27.11 34.61 11.15
CA SER A 14 -27.15 33.26 10.59
C SER A 14 -26.01 32.43 11.21
N ALA A 15 -26.34 31.65 12.25
CA ALA A 15 -25.49 30.60 12.73
C ALA A 15 -25.48 29.46 11.68
N THR A 16 -24.47 29.40 10.86
CA THR A 16 -24.18 28.21 10.07
C THR A 16 -23.76 27.10 11.02
N LEU A 17 -24.72 26.21 11.36
CA LEU A 17 -24.35 24.90 11.93
C LEU A 17 -23.55 24.16 10.84
N ALA A 18 -22.24 24.10 11.00
CA ALA A 18 -21.44 23.08 10.32
C ALA A 18 -21.93 21.73 10.86
N ALA A 19 -22.72 21.03 10.07
CA ALA A 19 -23.02 19.62 10.31
C ALA A 19 -21.69 18.88 10.14
N THR A 20 -21.04 18.56 11.26
CA THR A 20 -19.96 17.56 11.25
C THR A 20 -20.61 16.26 10.80
N ALA A 21 -20.35 15.83 9.58
CA ALA A 21 -20.73 14.51 9.12
C ALA A 21 -20.13 13.51 10.11
N GLN A 22 -21.01 12.82 10.85
CA GLN A 22 -20.58 11.81 11.79
C GLN A 22 -20.06 10.64 10.96
N GLN A 23 -18.76 10.36 11.06
CA GLN A 23 -18.15 9.23 10.35
C GLN A 23 -18.91 7.95 10.71
N PRO A 24 -19.20 7.07 9.74
CA PRO A 24 -19.82 5.79 10.04
C PRO A 24 -18.90 4.97 10.94
N ALA A 25 -19.29 4.80 12.21
CA ALA A 25 -18.56 4.00 13.15
C ALA A 25 -18.63 2.53 12.72
N VAL A 26 -17.49 1.90 12.48
CA VAL A 26 -17.42 0.45 12.26
C VAL A 26 -17.41 -0.22 13.62
N THR A 27 -18.53 -0.83 13.98
CA THR A 27 -18.66 -1.64 15.21
C THR A 27 -18.17 -3.06 14.94
N PHE A 28 -17.40 -3.63 15.85
CA PHE A 28 -16.87 -4.98 15.73
C PHE A 28 -16.59 -5.59 17.11
N ASP A 29 -16.57 -6.92 17.18
CA ASP A 29 -16.05 -7.69 18.30
C ASP A 29 -14.61 -8.07 18.04
N ARG A 30 -13.75 -7.95 19.08
CA ARG A 30 -12.35 -8.38 19.03
C ARG A 30 -12.01 -9.28 20.20
N TYR A 31 -11.39 -10.42 19.91
CA TYR A 31 -10.85 -11.35 20.93
C TYR A 31 -9.60 -12.05 20.41
N SER A 32 -8.97 -12.85 21.26
CA SER A 32 -7.82 -13.68 20.86
C SER A 32 -8.05 -15.11 21.31
N LEU A 33 -7.61 -16.07 20.49
CA LEU A 33 -7.54 -17.48 20.85
C LEU A 33 -6.32 -17.73 21.76
N ASP A 34 -6.30 -18.87 22.45
CA ASP A 34 -5.19 -19.25 23.34
C ASP A 34 -3.85 -19.38 22.61
N ASN A 35 -3.88 -19.74 21.32
CA ASN A 35 -2.69 -19.78 20.46
C ASN A 35 -2.18 -18.39 20.02
N GLY A 36 -2.87 -17.33 20.40
CA GLY A 36 -2.49 -15.94 20.14
C GLY A 36 -3.03 -15.36 18.84
N LEU A 37 -3.88 -16.10 18.10
CA LEU A 37 -4.57 -15.56 16.92
C LEU A 37 -5.53 -14.45 17.37
N THR A 38 -5.39 -13.28 16.76
CA THR A 38 -6.37 -12.19 16.94
C THR A 38 -7.52 -12.37 15.98
N VAL A 39 -8.75 -12.26 16.48
CA VAL A 39 -9.98 -12.39 15.69
C VAL A 39 -10.79 -11.11 15.80
N ILE A 40 -11.34 -10.67 14.66
CA ILE A 40 -12.25 -9.54 14.57
C ILE A 40 -13.49 -9.97 13.81
N LEU A 41 -14.67 -9.75 14.40
CA LEU A 41 -15.97 -10.03 13.81
C LEU A 41 -16.72 -8.71 13.63
N GLN A 42 -17.11 -8.39 12.38
CA GLN A 42 -17.87 -7.19 12.03
C GLN A 42 -19.17 -7.59 11.36
N GLU A 43 -20.26 -7.48 12.09
CA GLU A 43 -21.61 -7.83 11.64
C GLU A 43 -22.21 -6.71 10.81
N ASP A 44 -22.75 -7.05 9.60
CA ASP A 44 -23.45 -6.13 8.71
C ASP A 44 -24.34 -6.92 7.76
N HIS A 45 -25.64 -6.85 7.97
CA HIS A 45 -26.67 -7.56 7.19
C HIS A 45 -27.19 -6.78 5.98
N SER A 46 -26.45 -5.76 5.51
CA SER A 46 -26.88 -4.93 4.37
C SER A 46 -26.86 -5.68 3.02
N ALA A 47 -26.06 -6.74 2.92
CA ALA A 47 -25.98 -7.61 1.75
C ALA A 47 -25.65 -9.05 2.17
N PRO A 48 -26.17 -10.10 1.49
CA PRO A 48 -25.99 -11.50 1.87
C PRO A 48 -24.62 -12.04 1.50
N VAL A 49 -23.57 -11.32 1.86
CA VAL A 49 -22.16 -11.66 1.59
C VAL A 49 -21.29 -11.38 2.81
N ALA A 50 -20.22 -12.14 2.96
CA ALA A 50 -19.21 -11.92 3.98
C ALA A 50 -17.80 -12.00 3.39
N ALA A 51 -16.87 -11.22 3.95
CA ALA A 51 -15.44 -11.34 3.69
C ALA A 51 -14.80 -12.13 4.85
N VAL A 52 -14.08 -13.18 4.52
CA VAL A 52 -13.12 -13.85 5.40
C VAL A 52 -11.73 -13.41 4.95
N LEU A 53 -10.94 -12.85 5.87
CA LEU A 53 -9.62 -12.32 5.57
C LEU A 53 -8.64 -12.76 6.66
N VAL A 54 -7.52 -13.35 6.23
CA VAL A 54 -6.37 -13.65 7.08
C VAL A 54 -5.20 -12.78 6.66
N MET A 55 -4.67 -11.99 7.60
CA MET A 55 -3.52 -11.13 7.35
C MET A 55 -2.37 -11.52 8.29
N TYR A 56 -1.22 -11.82 7.71
CA TYR A 56 0.01 -12.14 8.42
C TYR A 56 0.94 -10.92 8.44
N HIS A 57 1.54 -10.65 9.61
CA HIS A 57 2.53 -9.59 9.76
C HIS A 57 3.89 -10.04 9.24
N VAL A 58 3.95 -10.32 7.96
CA VAL A 58 5.14 -10.72 7.21
C VAL A 58 5.02 -10.23 5.78
N GLY A 59 6.06 -9.58 5.32
CA GLY A 59 6.22 -9.11 3.94
C GLY A 59 7.69 -9.17 3.54
N SER A 60 8.05 -8.51 2.44
CA SER A 60 9.43 -8.56 1.94
C SER A 60 10.45 -7.98 2.92
N LYS A 61 10.07 -7.08 3.84
CA LYS A 61 10.96 -6.56 4.89
C LYS A 61 11.51 -7.63 5.85
N ASN A 62 10.83 -8.78 5.96
CA ASN A 62 11.24 -9.89 6.83
C ASN A 62 12.21 -10.85 6.14
N GLU A 63 12.55 -10.58 4.90
CA GLU A 63 13.52 -11.32 4.11
C GLU A 63 14.95 -10.88 4.45
N LYS A 64 15.92 -11.48 3.79
CA LYS A 64 17.33 -11.14 3.95
C LYS A 64 17.98 -10.97 2.58
N PRO A 65 19.00 -10.13 2.44
CA PRO A 65 19.80 -10.07 1.23
C PRO A 65 20.27 -11.48 0.79
N GLY A 66 20.10 -11.80 -0.49
CA GLY A 66 20.35 -13.14 -1.03
C GLY A 66 19.21 -14.16 -0.82
N ARG A 67 18.08 -13.71 -0.28
CA ARG A 67 16.86 -14.51 -0.06
C ARG A 67 15.60 -13.63 -0.24
N THR A 68 15.58 -12.82 -1.29
CA THR A 68 14.47 -11.91 -1.59
C THR A 68 13.39 -12.59 -2.42
N GLY A 69 12.14 -12.11 -2.31
CA GLY A 69 10.97 -12.67 -3.00
C GLY A 69 10.29 -13.83 -2.26
N PHE A 70 10.71 -14.18 -1.05
CA PHE A 70 10.14 -15.30 -0.29
C PHE A 70 8.72 -15.05 0.18
N ALA A 71 8.42 -13.85 0.65
CA ALA A 71 7.07 -13.50 1.10
C ALA A 71 6.06 -13.63 -0.04
N HIS A 72 6.41 -13.13 -1.23
CA HIS A 72 5.59 -13.24 -2.42
C HIS A 72 5.52 -14.69 -2.97
N LEU A 73 6.64 -15.41 -2.99
CA LEU A 73 6.63 -16.83 -3.33
C LEU A 73 5.68 -17.63 -2.42
N PHE A 74 5.63 -17.26 -1.12
CA PHE A 74 4.70 -17.89 -0.19
C PHE A 74 3.24 -17.56 -0.48
N GLU A 75 2.93 -16.35 -0.90
CA GLU A 75 1.58 -16.04 -1.37
C GLU A 75 1.10 -17.06 -2.40
N HIS A 76 1.95 -17.40 -3.37
CA HIS A 76 1.64 -18.43 -4.37
C HIS A 76 1.58 -19.85 -3.79
N VAL A 77 2.54 -20.22 -2.95
CA VAL A 77 2.62 -21.58 -2.37
C VAL A 77 1.41 -21.88 -1.50
N MET A 78 0.85 -20.90 -0.80
CA MET A 78 -0.33 -21.03 0.06
C MET A 78 -1.60 -21.46 -0.69
N PHE A 79 -1.65 -21.30 -2.01
CA PHE A 79 -2.75 -21.79 -2.86
C PHE A 79 -2.51 -23.18 -3.46
N LYS A 80 -1.37 -23.84 -3.14
CA LYS A 80 -0.99 -25.13 -3.73
C LYS A 80 -1.40 -26.34 -2.92
N GLY A 81 -2.48 -26.16 -2.13
CA GLY A 81 -3.04 -27.20 -1.29
C GLY A 81 -2.27 -27.39 0.01
N SER A 82 -2.86 -28.13 0.90
CA SER A 82 -2.43 -28.43 2.26
C SER A 82 -2.63 -29.92 2.55
N GLU A 83 -2.51 -30.35 3.77
CA GLU A 83 -2.64 -31.76 4.14
C GLU A 83 -4.02 -32.34 3.79
N HIS A 84 -5.09 -31.54 3.98
CA HIS A 84 -6.48 -31.98 3.79
C HIS A 84 -7.14 -31.41 2.55
N VAL A 85 -6.53 -30.42 1.89
CA VAL A 85 -7.03 -29.77 0.67
C VAL A 85 -6.03 -29.99 -0.46
N ALA A 86 -6.45 -30.74 -1.49
CA ALA A 86 -5.59 -31.07 -2.63
C ALA A 86 -5.22 -29.82 -3.44
N ASP A 87 -4.14 -29.91 -4.25
CA ASP A 87 -3.74 -28.84 -5.16
C ASP A 87 -4.87 -28.49 -6.15
N GLY A 88 -5.21 -27.22 -6.26
CA GLY A 88 -6.32 -26.70 -7.07
C GLY A 88 -7.70 -26.74 -6.39
N GLU A 89 -7.90 -27.54 -5.34
CA GLU A 89 -9.18 -27.67 -4.65
C GLU A 89 -9.59 -26.36 -3.93
N HIS A 90 -8.66 -25.62 -3.39
CA HIS A 90 -8.95 -24.33 -2.75
C HIS A 90 -9.69 -23.38 -3.71
N PHE A 91 -9.15 -23.16 -4.89
CA PHE A 91 -9.79 -22.34 -5.92
C PHE A 91 -11.10 -22.97 -6.43
N ARG A 92 -11.11 -24.29 -6.68
CA ARG A 92 -12.28 -24.99 -7.22
C ARG A 92 -13.49 -24.85 -6.30
N LEU A 93 -13.32 -25.13 -5.01
CA LEU A 93 -14.40 -25.07 -4.02
C LEU A 93 -14.98 -23.66 -3.89
N LEU A 94 -14.12 -22.65 -3.84
CA LEU A 94 -14.53 -21.26 -3.72
C LEU A 94 -15.15 -20.69 -5.01
N GLN A 95 -14.64 -21.08 -6.18
CA GLN A 95 -15.21 -20.67 -7.46
C GLN A 95 -16.59 -21.29 -7.71
N GLU A 96 -16.82 -22.53 -7.28
CA GLU A 96 -18.13 -23.20 -7.40
C GLU A 96 -19.25 -22.48 -6.65
N ILE A 97 -18.94 -21.80 -5.56
CA ILE A 97 -19.89 -20.99 -4.78
C ILE A 97 -19.93 -19.52 -5.20
N GLY A 98 -19.19 -19.13 -6.25
CA GLY A 98 -19.14 -17.77 -6.75
C GLY A 98 -18.32 -16.80 -5.89
N ALA A 99 -17.38 -17.30 -5.10
CA ALA A 99 -16.50 -16.45 -4.27
C ALA A 99 -15.53 -15.62 -5.12
N ASN A 100 -15.21 -14.42 -4.60
CA ASN A 100 -14.08 -13.63 -5.07
C ASN A 100 -12.89 -13.88 -4.13
N ILE A 101 -11.81 -14.44 -4.65
CA ILE A 101 -10.64 -14.86 -3.88
C ILE A 101 -9.37 -14.22 -4.42
N ASN A 102 -8.47 -13.83 -3.53
CA ASN A 102 -7.13 -13.37 -3.88
C ASN A 102 -6.17 -13.39 -2.67
N GLY A 103 -4.89 -13.14 -2.94
CA GLY A 103 -3.86 -12.81 -1.97
C GLY A 103 -3.10 -11.56 -2.40
N SER A 104 -2.36 -10.95 -1.50
CA SER A 104 -1.42 -9.89 -1.84
C SER A 104 -0.31 -9.79 -0.81
N THR A 105 0.89 -9.45 -1.28
CA THR A 105 2.08 -9.22 -0.46
C THR A 105 2.57 -7.79 -0.66
N THR A 106 2.94 -7.15 0.43
CA THR A 106 3.65 -5.87 0.45
C THR A 106 4.97 -6.02 1.20
N GLU A 107 5.64 -4.92 1.44
CA GLU A 107 6.82 -4.90 2.29
C GLU A 107 6.49 -5.36 3.73
N ASP A 108 5.29 -5.06 4.22
CA ASP A 108 4.93 -5.17 5.64
C ASP A 108 4.02 -6.34 5.98
N ARG A 109 3.21 -6.80 5.02
CA ARG A 109 2.18 -7.80 5.30
C ARG A 109 1.91 -8.70 4.08
N THR A 110 1.38 -9.91 4.37
CA THR A 110 0.77 -10.79 3.36
C THR A 110 -0.65 -11.10 3.81
N ASN A 111 -1.63 -10.95 2.91
CA ASN A 111 -3.01 -11.29 3.22
C ASN A 111 -3.60 -12.26 2.20
N TYR A 112 -4.62 -12.97 2.63
CA TYR A 112 -5.48 -13.81 1.83
C TYR A 112 -6.91 -13.48 2.17
N PHE A 113 -7.81 -13.50 1.20
CA PHE A 113 -9.20 -13.18 1.44
C PHE A 113 -10.14 -13.87 0.46
N GLU A 114 -11.32 -14.16 0.94
CA GLU A 114 -12.47 -14.61 0.20
C GLU A 114 -13.68 -13.73 0.51
N VAL A 115 -14.38 -13.25 -0.52
CA VAL A 115 -15.72 -12.70 -0.38
C VAL A 115 -16.70 -13.76 -0.86
N VAL A 116 -17.48 -14.27 0.06
CA VAL A 116 -18.37 -15.45 -0.14
C VAL A 116 -19.84 -15.09 0.13
N PRO A 117 -20.81 -15.83 -0.41
CA PRO A 117 -22.18 -15.83 0.10
C PRO A 117 -22.19 -16.13 1.61
N SER A 118 -23.08 -15.49 2.38
CA SER A 118 -23.07 -15.59 3.86
C SER A 118 -23.24 -17.02 4.41
N ASN A 119 -23.88 -17.91 3.68
CA ASN A 119 -24.02 -19.32 4.04
C ASN A 119 -22.75 -20.16 3.83
N GLU A 120 -21.69 -19.60 3.22
CA GLU A 120 -20.44 -20.31 2.87
C GLU A 120 -19.24 -19.85 3.72
N VAL A 121 -19.48 -19.05 4.75
CA VAL A 121 -18.42 -18.54 5.66
C VAL A 121 -17.65 -19.71 6.34
N GLU A 122 -18.34 -20.79 6.72
CA GLU A 122 -17.68 -21.95 7.32
C GLU A 122 -16.66 -22.59 6.38
N LEU A 123 -16.99 -22.73 5.08
CA LEU A 123 -16.07 -23.25 4.07
C LEU A 123 -14.81 -22.38 3.94
N ALA A 124 -14.98 -21.05 3.85
CA ALA A 124 -13.85 -20.15 3.76
C ALA A 124 -12.95 -20.23 5.01
N LEU A 125 -13.52 -20.23 6.21
CA LEU A 125 -12.78 -20.39 7.47
C LEU A 125 -12.03 -21.73 7.54
N TYR A 126 -12.66 -22.82 7.08
CA TYR A 126 -12.00 -24.12 7.00
C TYR A 126 -10.76 -24.07 6.09
N LEU A 127 -10.90 -23.53 4.88
CA LEU A 127 -9.81 -23.45 3.92
C LEU A 127 -8.65 -22.61 4.41
N GLU A 128 -8.96 -21.44 5.03
CA GLU A 128 -7.97 -20.56 5.62
C GLU A 128 -7.21 -21.22 6.77
N SER A 129 -7.92 -21.91 7.66
CA SER A 129 -7.31 -22.62 8.79
C SER A 129 -6.43 -23.78 8.33
N ASP A 130 -6.86 -24.49 7.29
CA ASP A 130 -6.12 -25.65 6.80
C ASP A 130 -4.77 -25.22 6.18
N ARG A 131 -4.75 -24.14 5.40
CA ARG A 131 -3.47 -23.60 4.91
C ARG A 131 -2.61 -22.98 6.00
N MET A 132 -3.18 -22.40 7.08
CA MET A 132 -2.40 -21.89 8.20
C MET A 132 -1.74 -23.01 9.00
N GLY A 133 -2.50 -24.06 9.32
CA GLY A 133 -2.05 -25.13 10.20
C GLY A 133 -1.34 -26.30 9.51
N TYR A 134 -1.72 -26.61 8.28
CA TYR A 134 -1.41 -27.89 7.63
C TYR A 134 -0.79 -27.77 6.23
N LEU A 135 -0.21 -26.59 5.90
CA LEU A 135 0.45 -26.39 4.60
C LEU A 135 1.72 -27.24 4.43
N LEU A 136 2.59 -27.26 5.45
CA LEU A 136 3.96 -27.81 5.32
C LEU A 136 4.06 -29.26 4.88
N PRO A 137 3.17 -30.21 5.30
CA PRO A 137 3.18 -31.58 4.79
C PRO A 137 2.97 -31.66 3.29
N ALA A 138 2.19 -30.74 2.72
CA ALA A 138 1.89 -30.71 1.28
C ALA A 138 2.96 -30.03 0.44
N VAL A 139 3.88 -29.25 1.03
CA VAL A 139 4.95 -28.53 0.31
C VAL A 139 6.12 -29.49 0.04
N ASN A 140 6.37 -29.73 -1.23
CA ASN A 140 7.45 -30.58 -1.74
C ASN A 140 8.27 -29.84 -2.82
N GLN A 141 9.38 -30.47 -3.25
CA GLN A 141 10.29 -29.87 -4.23
C GLN A 141 9.59 -29.54 -5.55
N ALA A 142 8.73 -30.41 -6.05
CA ALA A 142 8.04 -30.20 -7.34
C ALA A 142 7.09 -29.00 -7.30
N LYS A 143 6.34 -28.81 -6.20
CA LYS A 143 5.48 -27.61 -6.01
C LYS A 143 6.30 -26.35 -5.89
N LEU A 144 7.42 -26.39 -5.15
CA LEU A 144 8.33 -25.28 -5.03
C LEU A 144 8.92 -24.89 -6.38
N ASP A 145 9.43 -25.84 -7.15
CA ASP A 145 9.99 -25.57 -8.48
C ASP A 145 8.96 -24.95 -9.42
N ASN A 146 7.74 -25.49 -9.42
CA ASN A 146 6.64 -24.94 -10.19
C ASN A 146 6.33 -23.49 -9.79
N GLN A 147 6.20 -23.18 -8.49
CA GLN A 147 5.88 -21.82 -8.06
C GLN A 147 7.03 -20.84 -8.27
N ARG A 148 8.27 -21.27 -8.14
CA ARG A 148 9.43 -20.45 -8.55
C ARG A 148 9.36 -20.05 -10.01
N ASP A 149 9.01 -20.98 -10.89
CA ASP A 149 8.88 -20.71 -12.33
C ASP A 149 7.71 -19.75 -12.60
N VAL A 150 6.59 -19.90 -11.89
CA VAL A 150 5.44 -18.98 -11.97
C VAL A 150 5.86 -17.57 -11.55
N VAL A 151 6.48 -17.38 -10.37
CA VAL A 151 6.92 -16.07 -9.88
C VAL A 151 7.98 -15.45 -10.79
N LYS A 152 8.92 -16.25 -11.32
CA LYS A 152 9.89 -15.76 -12.30
C LYS A 152 9.24 -15.31 -13.61
N ASN A 153 8.22 -16.02 -14.09
CA ASN A 153 7.46 -15.61 -15.27
C ASN A 153 6.66 -14.35 -14.99
N GLU A 154 6.06 -14.25 -13.80
CA GLU A 154 5.37 -13.03 -13.37
C GLU A 154 6.32 -11.83 -13.31
N ARG A 155 7.53 -12.00 -12.74
CA ARG A 155 8.54 -10.94 -12.75
C ARG A 155 8.84 -10.47 -14.18
N ARG A 156 9.06 -11.42 -15.11
CA ARG A 156 9.28 -11.07 -16.52
C ARG A 156 8.09 -10.31 -17.12
N GLN A 157 6.85 -10.76 -16.83
CA GLN A 157 5.65 -10.17 -17.41
C GLN A 157 5.31 -8.81 -16.81
N ASN A 158 5.41 -8.65 -15.48
CA ASN A 158 4.90 -7.49 -14.77
C ASN A 158 5.98 -6.46 -14.43
N TYR A 159 7.27 -6.83 -14.55
CA TYR A 159 8.40 -5.92 -14.27
C TYR A 159 9.33 -5.80 -15.45
N ASP A 160 10.02 -6.87 -15.87
CA ASP A 160 11.12 -6.79 -16.84
C ASP A 160 10.62 -6.40 -18.24
N ASN A 161 9.44 -6.88 -18.66
CA ASN A 161 8.83 -6.62 -19.97
C ASN A 161 7.74 -5.53 -19.95
N GLN A 162 7.43 -4.94 -18.78
CA GLN A 162 6.49 -3.83 -18.70
C GLN A 162 7.21 -2.50 -18.93
N PRO A 163 6.62 -1.58 -19.71
CA PRO A 163 7.12 -0.22 -19.82
C PRO A 163 7.30 0.39 -18.41
N TYR A 164 8.51 0.86 -18.11
CA TYR A 164 8.92 1.43 -16.82
C TYR A 164 8.86 0.46 -15.63
N GLY A 165 8.66 -0.84 -15.84
CA GLY A 165 8.37 -1.82 -14.78
C GLY A 165 9.49 -2.00 -13.75
N THR A 166 10.74 -1.70 -14.10
CA THR A 166 11.89 -1.77 -13.18
C THR A 166 12.15 -0.45 -12.40
N ALA A 167 11.27 0.57 -12.57
CA ALA A 167 11.48 1.87 -11.94
C ALA A 167 11.54 1.78 -10.41
N TYR A 168 10.56 1.11 -9.80
CA TYR A 168 10.47 0.97 -8.35
C TYR A 168 11.72 0.30 -7.75
N GLU A 169 12.17 -0.81 -8.33
CA GLU A 169 13.38 -1.52 -7.89
C GLU A 169 14.65 -0.62 -7.98
N LYS A 170 14.78 0.15 -9.06
CA LYS A 170 15.91 1.08 -9.23
C LYS A 170 15.85 2.22 -8.20
N ILE A 171 14.66 2.73 -7.91
CA ILE A 171 14.43 3.80 -6.94
C ILE A 171 14.73 3.29 -5.53
N THR A 172 14.14 2.18 -5.09
CA THR A 172 14.31 1.64 -3.73
C THR A 172 15.75 1.22 -3.48
N GLY A 173 16.41 0.59 -4.46
CA GLY A 173 17.85 0.24 -4.38
C GLY A 173 18.80 1.44 -4.37
N ALA A 174 18.32 2.66 -4.70
CA ALA A 174 19.08 3.90 -4.59
C ALA A 174 18.70 4.72 -3.35
N LEU A 175 17.46 4.60 -2.91
CA LEU A 175 16.90 5.32 -1.76
C LEU A 175 17.35 4.72 -0.44
N TYR A 176 17.45 3.39 -0.38
CA TYR A 176 17.80 2.65 0.83
C TYR A 176 19.17 1.98 0.73
N PRO A 177 19.93 1.89 1.84
CA PRO A 177 21.15 1.07 1.89
C PRO A 177 20.83 -0.42 1.57
N PRO A 178 21.76 -1.19 0.99
CA PRO A 178 21.50 -2.57 0.56
C PRO A 178 21.00 -3.52 1.66
N GLU A 179 21.34 -3.26 2.93
CA GLU A 179 20.89 -4.03 4.09
C GLU A 179 19.55 -3.57 4.65
N HIS A 180 19.01 -2.45 4.16
CA HIS A 180 17.72 -1.94 4.63
C HIS A 180 16.57 -2.80 4.09
N PRO A 181 15.58 -3.18 4.93
CA PRO A 181 14.49 -4.08 4.53
C PRO A 181 13.64 -3.62 3.34
N TYR A 182 13.67 -2.35 2.99
CA TYR A 182 12.95 -1.79 1.84
C TYR A 182 13.84 -1.53 0.61
N SER A 183 15.08 -2.06 0.59
CA SER A 183 15.98 -1.86 -0.54
C SER A 183 15.76 -2.80 -1.72
N TRP A 184 14.96 -3.86 -1.56
CA TRP A 184 14.62 -4.84 -2.59
C TRP A 184 13.12 -4.88 -2.86
N PRO A 185 12.71 -5.24 -4.10
CA PRO A 185 11.29 -5.33 -4.47
C PRO A 185 10.64 -6.57 -3.86
N VAL A 186 9.32 -6.49 -3.63
CA VAL A 186 8.50 -7.61 -3.10
C VAL A 186 8.60 -8.86 -3.97
N ILE A 187 8.69 -8.71 -5.30
CA ILE A 187 8.83 -9.83 -6.24
C ILE A 187 10.15 -10.59 -6.07
N GLY A 188 11.16 -9.98 -5.47
CA GLY A 188 12.50 -10.53 -5.29
C GLY A 188 13.36 -10.57 -6.55
N SER A 189 14.62 -11.01 -6.43
CA SER A 189 15.51 -11.20 -7.56
C SER A 189 15.37 -12.61 -8.18
N MET A 190 15.69 -12.73 -9.48
CA MET A 190 15.70 -14.02 -10.20
C MET A 190 16.69 -15.00 -9.58
N ASP A 191 17.84 -14.49 -9.14
CA ASP A 191 18.92 -15.30 -8.56
C ASP A 191 18.53 -15.83 -7.18
N ASP A 192 17.95 -14.98 -6.32
CA ASP A 192 17.49 -15.36 -4.99
C ASP A 192 16.36 -16.40 -5.05
N LEU A 193 15.38 -16.19 -5.95
CA LEU A 193 14.32 -17.16 -6.18
C LEU A 193 14.87 -18.51 -6.67
N SER A 194 15.91 -18.49 -7.54
CA SER A 194 16.56 -19.71 -8.02
C SER A 194 17.35 -20.45 -6.94
N ALA A 195 17.97 -19.70 -6.02
CA ALA A 195 18.75 -20.23 -4.92
C ALA A 195 17.92 -20.72 -3.73
N ALA A 196 16.60 -20.41 -3.70
CA ALA A 196 15.69 -20.81 -2.62
C ALA A 196 15.61 -22.33 -2.48
N SER A 197 16.02 -22.88 -1.35
CA SER A 197 15.86 -24.30 -1.03
C SER A 197 14.50 -24.60 -0.40
N LEU A 198 14.07 -25.85 -0.46
CA LEU A 198 12.83 -26.28 0.20
C LEU A 198 12.86 -26.05 1.72
N GLU A 199 14.03 -26.18 2.35
CA GLU A 199 14.17 -25.95 3.78
C GLU A 199 14.15 -24.45 4.14
N ASP A 200 14.74 -23.59 3.31
CA ASP A 200 14.61 -22.13 3.47
C ASP A 200 13.13 -21.72 3.46
N VAL A 201 12.40 -22.24 2.47
CA VAL A 201 10.95 -22.00 2.31
C VAL A 201 10.18 -22.51 3.54
N LYS A 202 10.39 -23.75 3.97
CA LYS A 202 9.74 -24.30 5.17
C LYS A 202 10.14 -23.54 6.45
N GLY A 203 11.38 -23.08 6.54
CA GLY A 203 11.86 -22.28 7.66
C GLY A 203 11.17 -20.92 7.75
N PHE A 204 10.97 -20.26 6.62
CA PHE A 204 10.26 -18.98 6.52
C PHE A 204 8.80 -19.13 6.99
N PHE A 205 8.10 -20.17 6.51
CA PHE A 205 6.73 -20.46 6.95
C PHE A 205 6.64 -20.67 8.46
N ARG A 206 7.46 -21.58 9.02
CA ARG A 206 7.46 -21.88 10.46
C ARG A 206 7.71 -20.64 11.32
N THR A 207 8.43 -19.66 10.79
CA THR A 207 8.76 -18.43 11.50
C THR A 207 7.59 -17.45 11.48
N TYR A 208 7.00 -17.23 10.31
CA TYR A 208 6.13 -16.09 10.09
C TYR A 208 4.64 -16.43 9.94
N TYR A 209 4.28 -17.62 9.44
CA TYR A 209 2.89 -18.00 9.17
C TYR A 209 2.29 -18.79 10.32
N ALA A 210 2.17 -18.15 11.48
CA ALA A 210 1.66 -18.73 12.71
C ALA A 210 0.52 -17.88 13.29
N PRO A 211 -0.39 -18.47 14.08
CA PRO A 211 -1.56 -17.78 14.63
C PRO A 211 -1.23 -16.47 15.36
N ASN A 212 -0.19 -16.47 16.20
CA ASN A 212 0.22 -15.29 16.95
C ASN A 212 0.91 -14.20 16.12
N ASN A 213 1.06 -14.39 14.81
CA ASN A 213 1.53 -13.41 13.85
C ASN A 213 0.45 -13.04 12.82
N ALA A 214 -0.80 -13.38 13.10
CA ALA A 214 -1.91 -13.20 12.16
C ALA A 214 -3.12 -12.54 12.83
N VAL A 215 -3.96 -11.97 11.99
CA VAL A 215 -5.30 -11.49 12.33
C VAL A 215 -6.28 -12.15 11.36
N VAL A 216 -7.34 -12.74 11.90
CA VAL A 216 -8.50 -13.20 11.13
C VAL A 216 -9.62 -12.17 11.28
N VAL A 217 -10.15 -11.69 10.17
CA VAL A 217 -11.31 -10.80 10.15
C VAL A 217 -12.43 -11.46 9.37
N VAL A 218 -13.62 -11.54 9.98
CA VAL A 218 -14.85 -11.94 9.30
C VAL A 218 -15.82 -10.75 9.35
N ALA A 219 -16.13 -10.21 8.17
CA ALA A 219 -16.97 -9.00 8.07
C ALA A 219 -18.12 -9.22 7.10
N GLY A 220 -19.32 -8.73 7.44
CA GLY A 220 -20.50 -8.80 6.58
C GLY A 220 -21.68 -9.52 7.24
N ASP A 221 -22.48 -10.22 6.42
CA ASP A 221 -23.67 -10.92 6.86
C ASP A 221 -23.29 -12.21 7.59
N ILE A 222 -23.00 -12.08 8.87
CA ILE A 222 -22.56 -13.16 9.77
C ILE A 222 -23.36 -13.18 11.07
N ASN A 223 -23.45 -14.37 11.67
CA ASN A 223 -23.81 -14.51 13.07
C ASN A 223 -22.51 -14.61 13.88
N PRO A 224 -22.18 -13.63 14.75
CA PRO A 224 -20.92 -13.62 15.48
C PRO A 224 -20.71 -14.82 16.41
N VAL A 225 -21.78 -15.37 16.98
CA VAL A 225 -21.72 -16.56 17.85
C VAL A 225 -21.29 -17.78 17.03
N GLN A 226 -21.94 -18.00 15.91
CA GLN A 226 -21.64 -19.11 15.01
C GLN A 226 -20.23 -18.97 14.39
N ALA A 227 -19.86 -17.76 13.96
CA ALA A 227 -18.52 -17.50 13.42
C ALA A 227 -17.43 -17.81 14.47
N ARG A 228 -17.66 -17.44 15.75
CA ARG A 228 -16.75 -17.75 16.85
C ARG A 228 -16.59 -19.26 17.04
N GLU A 229 -17.68 -20.04 17.01
CA GLU A 229 -17.65 -21.51 17.13
C GLU A 229 -16.81 -22.14 16.00
N TRP A 230 -17.00 -21.69 14.75
CA TRP A 230 -16.20 -22.17 13.61
C TRP A 230 -14.72 -21.80 13.74
N ILE A 231 -14.42 -20.57 14.14
CA ILE A 231 -13.05 -20.12 14.31
C ILE A 231 -12.35 -20.92 15.42
N GLU A 232 -13.00 -21.12 16.56
CA GLU A 232 -12.47 -21.96 17.63
C GLU A 232 -12.22 -23.40 17.17
N LYS A 233 -13.18 -23.98 16.46
CA LYS A 233 -13.11 -25.36 15.91
C LYS A 233 -11.93 -25.52 14.95
N TYR A 234 -11.72 -24.57 14.04
CA TYR A 234 -10.74 -24.75 12.96
C TYR A 234 -9.37 -24.17 13.31
N PHE A 235 -9.29 -23.04 13.98
CA PHE A 235 -8.02 -22.37 14.29
C PHE A 235 -7.50 -22.68 15.68
N GLY A 236 -8.35 -23.05 16.65
CA GLY A 236 -7.97 -23.20 18.06
C GLY A 236 -6.89 -24.25 18.31
N GLY A 237 -6.88 -25.33 17.51
CA GLY A 237 -5.88 -26.41 17.60
C GLY A 237 -4.54 -26.11 16.92
N ILE A 238 -4.40 -25.03 16.17
CA ILE A 238 -3.15 -24.69 15.47
C ILE A 238 -2.13 -24.18 16.49
N PRO A 239 -0.90 -24.74 16.51
CA PRO A 239 0.10 -24.35 17.51
C PRO A 239 0.55 -22.89 17.41
N ARG A 240 0.77 -22.27 18.56
CA ARG A 240 1.39 -20.93 18.64
C ARG A 240 2.81 -20.95 18.08
N GLY A 241 3.16 -19.97 17.26
CA GLY A 241 4.52 -19.77 16.76
C GLY A 241 5.46 -19.12 17.80
N LYS A 242 6.74 -19.07 17.46
CA LYS A 242 7.75 -18.36 18.25
C LYS A 242 7.51 -16.84 18.20
N ALA A 243 8.08 -16.12 19.16
CA ALA A 243 8.14 -14.67 19.11
C ALA A 243 9.03 -14.22 17.93
N ILE A 244 8.59 -13.18 17.21
CA ILE A 244 9.28 -12.66 16.02
C ILE A 244 9.93 -11.34 16.39
N GLU A 245 11.23 -11.25 16.10
CA GLU A 245 11.96 -10.01 16.16
C GLU A 245 11.69 -9.20 14.88
N ARG A 246 11.24 -7.94 15.03
CA ARG A 246 10.87 -7.12 13.88
C ARG A 246 11.99 -6.14 13.53
N PRO A 247 12.38 -6.01 12.25
CA PRO A 247 13.34 -5.00 11.85
C PRO A 247 12.74 -3.61 12.07
N ASN A 248 13.53 -2.72 12.67
CA ASN A 248 13.16 -1.31 12.87
C ASN A 248 14.42 -0.44 12.71
N PRO A 249 15.03 -0.39 11.52
CA PRO A 249 16.16 0.46 11.26
C PRO A 249 15.74 1.94 11.29
N PRO A 250 16.67 2.86 11.60
CA PRO A 250 16.39 4.28 11.49
C PRO A 250 16.13 4.66 10.02
N LEU A 251 15.30 5.69 9.81
CA LEU A 251 15.07 6.24 8.47
C LEU A 251 16.41 6.72 7.88
N PRO A 252 16.82 6.19 6.72
CA PRO A 252 18.08 6.60 6.13
C PRO A 252 18.02 8.03 5.59
N VAL A 253 19.18 8.67 5.50
CA VAL A 253 19.30 10.02 4.94
C VAL A 253 20.26 9.97 3.76
N LEU A 254 19.80 10.41 2.59
CA LEU A 254 20.68 10.55 1.43
C LEU A 254 21.67 11.69 1.64
N PRO A 255 22.97 11.48 1.43
CA PRO A 255 24.00 12.51 1.59
C PRO A 255 23.98 13.53 0.44
N ALA A 256 23.41 13.18 -0.71
CA ALA A 256 23.26 14.01 -1.90
C ALA A 256 22.15 13.41 -2.78
N ASP A 257 21.69 14.18 -3.76
CA ASP A 257 20.78 13.65 -4.78
C ASP A 257 21.42 12.50 -5.54
N VAL A 258 20.67 11.41 -5.72
CA VAL A 258 21.09 10.25 -6.51
C VAL A 258 20.42 10.32 -7.87
N ARG A 259 21.22 10.44 -8.94
CA ARG A 259 20.70 10.52 -10.32
C ARG A 259 20.94 9.22 -11.06
N LEU A 260 19.90 8.68 -11.66
CA LEU A 260 19.90 7.44 -12.41
C LEU A 260 19.31 7.66 -13.81
N VAL A 261 19.88 6.98 -14.81
CA VAL A 261 19.31 6.93 -16.16
C VAL A 261 19.25 5.47 -16.60
N ALA A 262 18.05 5.06 -17.00
CA ALA A 262 17.78 3.75 -17.58
C ALA A 262 17.19 3.92 -18.99
N GLU A 263 17.55 3.01 -19.87
CA GLU A 263 16.95 2.89 -21.20
C GLU A 263 15.99 1.71 -21.22
N ASP A 264 14.79 1.90 -21.79
CA ASP A 264 13.74 0.90 -21.79
C ASP A 264 12.99 0.87 -23.13
N GLU A 265 12.25 -0.21 -23.39
CA GLU A 265 11.40 -0.35 -24.59
C GLU A 265 10.10 0.47 -24.45
N VAL A 266 10.27 1.78 -24.29
CA VAL A 266 9.17 2.75 -24.11
C VAL A 266 9.12 3.73 -25.26
N GLN A 267 7.96 4.32 -25.48
CA GLN A 267 7.80 5.36 -26.53
C GLN A 267 8.09 6.76 -26.01
N LEU A 268 7.76 7.03 -24.75
CA LEU A 268 7.90 8.34 -24.12
C LEU A 268 8.86 8.27 -22.93
N PRO A 269 9.64 9.31 -22.70
CA PRO A 269 10.48 9.36 -21.52
C PRO A 269 9.64 9.67 -20.27
N ARG A 270 10.04 9.10 -19.12
CA ARG A 270 9.39 9.28 -17.81
C ARG A 270 10.42 9.62 -16.74
N LEU A 271 10.08 10.61 -15.93
CA LEU A 271 10.88 11.07 -14.79
C LEU A 271 10.21 10.66 -13.50
N PHE A 272 11.02 10.17 -12.56
CA PHE A 272 10.64 9.88 -11.19
C PHE A 272 11.50 10.71 -10.26
N LEU A 273 10.87 11.39 -9.32
CA LEU A 273 11.51 12.13 -8.23
C LEU A 273 10.99 11.54 -6.93
N THR A 274 11.86 10.95 -6.11
CA THR A 274 11.44 10.25 -4.88
C THR A 274 12.26 10.68 -3.69
N TRP A 275 11.58 11.07 -2.61
CA TRP A 275 12.13 11.45 -1.31
C TRP A 275 11.71 10.44 -0.23
N HIS A 276 12.48 10.38 0.85
CA HIS A 276 12.02 9.73 2.06
C HIS A 276 10.88 10.51 2.70
N GLU A 277 9.97 9.76 3.31
CA GLU A 277 8.85 10.27 4.07
C GLU A 277 8.74 9.55 5.43
N ALA A 278 7.91 10.09 6.31
CA ALA A 278 7.64 9.51 7.61
C ALA A 278 6.93 8.14 7.53
N PRO A 279 7.09 7.28 8.53
CA PRO A 279 6.35 6.02 8.61
C PRO A 279 4.84 6.23 8.65
N ARG A 280 4.11 5.24 8.15
CA ARG A 280 2.65 5.15 8.15
C ARG A 280 2.06 5.45 9.54
N GLY A 281 0.88 6.06 9.53
CA GLY A 281 0.09 6.33 10.74
C GLY A 281 0.57 7.51 11.59
N THR A 282 1.66 8.16 11.18
CA THR A 282 2.12 9.41 11.81
C THR A 282 1.31 10.63 11.33
N ARG A 283 1.38 11.75 12.07
CA ARG A 283 0.79 13.01 11.61
C ARG A 283 1.44 13.50 10.32
N GLU A 284 2.75 13.31 10.18
CA GLU A 284 3.48 13.70 8.98
C GLU A 284 3.01 12.93 7.75
N ASP A 285 2.78 11.61 7.86
CA ASP A 285 2.21 10.77 6.81
C ASP A 285 0.83 11.29 6.34
N ALA A 286 -0.07 11.65 7.27
CA ALA A 286 -1.36 12.24 6.90
C ALA A 286 -1.22 13.62 6.20
N VAL A 287 -0.25 14.43 6.61
CA VAL A 287 0.03 15.72 5.96
C VAL A 287 0.66 15.51 4.58
N ALA A 288 1.43 14.44 4.38
CA ALA A 288 2.02 14.07 3.10
C ALA A 288 0.96 13.62 2.09
N ASP A 289 -0.04 12.84 2.52
CA ASP A 289 -1.22 12.50 1.69
C ASP A 289 -1.91 13.79 1.17
N VAL A 290 -2.15 14.76 2.06
CA VAL A 290 -2.73 16.06 1.70
C VAL A 290 -1.85 16.83 0.73
N LEU A 291 -0.54 16.85 0.95
CA LEU A 291 0.42 17.51 0.05
C LEU A 291 0.43 16.86 -1.33
N ALA A 292 0.48 15.54 -1.42
CA ALA A 292 0.45 14.78 -2.67
C ALA A 292 -0.86 15.08 -3.44
N SER A 293 -2.00 15.07 -2.73
CA SER A 293 -3.30 15.40 -3.31
C SER A 293 -3.33 16.83 -3.90
N ILE A 294 -2.80 17.83 -3.19
CA ILE A 294 -2.70 19.21 -3.70
C ILE A 294 -1.82 19.29 -4.95
N LEU A 295 -0.76 18.48 -5.00
CA LEU A 295 0.18 18.49 -6.12
C LEU A 295 -0.41 17.87 -7.38
N SER A 296 -1.14 16.74 -7.31
CA SER A 296 -1.54 15.99 -8.51
C SER A 296 -3.01 15.56 -8.60
N SER A 297 -3.80 15.62 -7.51
CA SER A 297 -5.18 15.11 -7.56
C SER A 297 -6.12 16.02 -8.36
N GLY A 298 -6.56 15.50 -9.51
CA GLY A 298 -7.53 16.18 -10.38
C GLY A 298 -6.92 17.31 -11.22
N LYS A 299 -7.74 17.86 -12.12
CA LYS A 299 -7.29 18.83 -13.14
C LYS A 299 -6.91 20.20 -12.60
N SER A 300 -7.33 20.55 -11.39
CA SER A 300 -7.01 21.82 -10.73
C SER A 300 -5.75 21.76 -9.85
N SER A 301 -5.16 20.59 -9.68
CA SER A 301 -3.93 20.40 -8.91
C SER A 301 -2.74 21.14 -9.54
N ARG A 302 -1.77 21.49 -8.72
CA ARG A 302 -0.70 22.40 -9.11
C ARG A 302 0.17 21.88 -10.25
N LEU A 303 0.65 20.64 -10.15
CA LEU A 303 1.48 20.02 -11.20
C LEU A 303 0.69 19.74 -12.46
N TYR A 304 -0.53 19.20 -12.34
CA TYR A 304 -1.36 18.89 -13.50
C TYR A 304 -1.68 20.17 -14.28
N ARG A 305 -2.10 21.22 -13.59
CA ARG A 305 -2.39 22.51 -14.23
C ARG A 305 -1.16 23.08 -14.93
N ALA A 306 -0.03 23.16 -14.21
CA ALA A 306 1.18 23.77 -14.75
C ALA A 306 1.77 23.01 -15.93
N LEU A 307 1.91 21.67 -15.82
CA LEU A 307 2.67 20.88 -16.78
C LEU A 307 1.81 20.30 -17.91
N VAL A 308 0.55 19.93 -17.60
CA VAL A 308 -0.34 19.27 -18.57
C VAL A 308 -1.22 20.29 -19.31
N LEU A 309 -1.82 21.26 -18.57
CA LEU A 309 -2.75 22.22 -19.19
C LEU A 309 -2.06 23.48 -19.72
N ASP A 310 -1.29 24.16 -18.88
CA ASP A 310 -0.73 25.49 -19.22
C ASP A 310 0.51 25.36 -20.13
N GLN A 311 1.56 24.64 -19.69
CA GLN A 311 2.79 24.47 -20.47
C GLN A 311 2.67 23.40 -21.55
N GLN A 312 1.77 22.44 -21.40
CA GLN A 312 1.52 21.33 -22.33
C GLN A 312 2.78 20.51 -22.65
N ILE A 313 3.69 20.34 -21.69
CA ILE A 313 4.93 19.58 -21.83
C ILE A 313 4.78 18.14 -21.33
N ALA A 314 3.93 17.87 -20.36
CA ALA A 314 3.65 16.54 -19.82
C ALA A 314 2.37 15.92 -20.41
N GLN A 315 2.38 14.60 -20.58
CA GLN A 315 1.19 13.82 -20.90
C GLN A 315 0.34 13.58 -19.67
N ASN A 316 1.00 13.20 -18.56
CA ASN A 316 0.43 13.05 -17.23
C ASN A 316 1.49 13.38 -16.16
N VAL A 317 1.00 13.68 -14.99
CA VAL A 317 1.81 13.82 -13.77
C VAL A 317 1.02 13.27 -12.62
N ASP A 318 1.72 12.56 -11.74
CA ASP A 318 1.18 12.03 -10.50
C ASP A 318 2.13 12.35 -9.35
N ALA A 319 1.58 12.54 -8.15
CA ALA A 319 2.32 12.66 -6.91
C ALA A 319 1.64 11.78 -5.86
N SER A 320 2.40 10.94 -5.20
CA SER A 320 1.92 10.02 -4.16
C SER A 320 2.76 10.12 -2.90
N ALA A 321 2.10 9.86 -1.78
CA ALA A 321 2.72 9.61 -0.48
C ALA A 321 2.39 8.15 -0.13
N ASP A 322 3.42 7.34 0.08
CA ASP A 322 3.29 5.91 0.33
C ASP A 322 3.94 5.55 1.67
N GLY A 323 3.14 5.66 2.74
CA GLY A 323 3.58 5.32 4.10
C GLY A 323 3.62 3.81 4.32
N SER A 324 4.81 3.26 4.60
CA SER A 324 5.01 1.89 5.07
C SER A 324 5.40 1.86 6.56
N GLU A 325 5.48 0.67 7.20
CA GLU A 325 5.58 0.56 8.66
C GLU A 325 6.82 1.23 9.26
N ILE A 326 7.97 1.16 8.58
CA ILE A 326 9.26 1.72 9.08
C ILE A 326 9.77 2.92 8.31
N ALA A 327 9.27 3.19 7.12
CA ALA A 327 9.61 4.35 6.30
C ALA A 327 8.55 4.57 5.24
N GLY A 328 8.38 5.80 4.79
CA GLY A 328 7.54 6.15 3.64
C GLY A 328 8.34 6.78 2.51
N THR A 329 7.65 7.02 1.40
CA THR A 329 8.19 7.74 0.23
C THR A 329 7.19 8.76 -0.29
N MET A 330 7.68 9.97 -0.57
CA MET A 330 6.99 10.97 -1.39
C MET A 330 7.54 10.87 -2.82
N SER A 331 6.69 10.59 -3.79
CA SER A 331 7.10 10.41 -5.19
C SER A 331 6.35 11.37 -6.12
N ILE A 332 7.03 11.85 -7.16
CA ILE A 332 6.43 12.56 -8.28
C ILE A 332 6.86 11.85 -9.56
N GLU A 333 5.88 11.42 -10.36
CA GLU A 333 6.06 10.71 -11.62
C GLU A 333 5.52 11.55 -12.77
N ILE A 334 6.31 11.77 -13.83
CA ILE A 334 5.91 12.59 -14.97
C ILE A 334 6.27 11.90 -16.28
N THR A 335 5.29 11.69 -17.15
CA THR A 335 5.52 11.24 -18.52
C THR A 335 5.54 12.45 -19.45
N ALA A 336 6.63 12.64 -20.15
CA ALA A 336 6.77 13.74 -21.10
C ALA A 336 5.91 13.53 -22.34
N LYS A 337 5.47 14.61 -22.99
CA LYS A 337 4.88 14.55 -24.34
C LYS A 337 5.96 14.24 -25.39
N PRO A 338 5.58 13.77 -26.59
CA PRO A 338 6.53 13.58 -27.69
C PRO A 338 7.40 14.80 -27.92
N GLN A 339 8.70 14.58 -28.18
CA GLN A 339 9.71 15.61 -28.46
C GLN A 339 10.06 16.53 -27.25
N ARG A 340 9.65 16.18 -26.05
CA ARG A 340 10.05 16.84 -24.81
C ARG A 340 11.09 16.04 -24.07
N THR A 341 11.94 16.72 -23.31
CA THR A 341 13.00 16.12 -22.51
C THR A 341 12.61 16.04 -21.03
N LEU A 342 13.23 15.13 -20.30
CA LEU A 342 13.02 15.05 -18.85
C LEU A 342 13.67 16.21 -18.09
N ALA A 343 14.67 16.89 -18.67
CA ALA A 343 15.18 18.14 -18.13
C ALA A 343 14.12 19.26 -18.10
N GLU A 344 13.28 19.35 -19.16
CA GLU A 344 12.14 20.28 -19.17
C GLU A 344 11.11 19.90 -18.10
N MET A 345 10.86 18.59 -17.90
CA MET A 345 9.94 18.11 -16.86
C MET A 345 10.46 18.46 -15.45
N GLU A 346 11.72 18.15 -15.16
CA GLU A 346 12.34 18.46 -13.87
C GLU A 346 12.31 19.96 -13.57
N LYS A 347 12.64 20.80 -14.56
CA LYS A 347 12.55 22.26 -14.42
C LYS A 347 11.12 22.72 -14.12
N GLY A 348 10.13 22.16 -14.82
CA GLY A 348 8.72 22.50 -14.62
C GLY A 348 8.22 22.09 -13.24
N VAL A 349 8.57 20.89 -12.77
CA VAL A 349 8.26 20.43 -11.40
C VAL A 349 8.91 21.33 -10.37
N ASN A 350 10.23 21.58 -10.48
CA ASN A 350 10.94 22.42 -9.52
C ASN A 350 10.31 23.81 -9.41
N ALA A 351 9.86 24.42 -10.53
CA ALA A 351 9.17 25.70 -10.48
C ALA A 351 7.86 25.65 -9.66
N VAL A 352 7.08 24.57 -9.78
CA VAL A 352 5.86 24.37 -8.97
C VAL A 352 6.21 24.13 -7.50
N LEU A 353 7.24 23.34 -7.21
CA LEU A 353 7.69 23.09 -5.85
C LEU A 353 8.25 24.37 -5.21
N ASP A 354 9.00 25.20 -5.95
CA ASP A 354 9.51 26.48 -5.47
C ASP A 354 8.37 27.45 -5.09
N GLU A 355 7.25 27.43 -5.82
CA GLU A 355 6.05 28.18 -5.46
C GLU A 355 5.44 27.67 -4.15
N VAL A 356 5.37 26.33 -3.96
CA VAL A 356 4.92 25.75 -2.70
C VAL A 356 5.84 26.11 -1.56
N LEU A 357 7.16 26.05 -1.78
CA LEU A 357 8.17 26.36 -0.76
C LEU A 357 8.19 27.85 -0.37
N SER A 358 7.90 28.73 -1.32
CA SER A 358 7.95 30.19 -1.11
C SER A 358 6.65 30.75 -0.53
N HIS A 359 5.50 30.28 -1.03
CA HIS A 359 4.19 30.84 -0.73
C HIS A 359 3.27 29.91 0.05
N GLY A 360 3.63 28.62 0.19
CA GLY A 360 2.79 27.61 0.82
C GLY A 360 1.61 27.18 -0.04
N VAL A 361 0.59 26.63 0.64
CA VAL A 361 -0.67 26.20 0.06
C VAL A 361 -1.82 26.99 0.64
N THR A 362 -2.97 27.01 -0.03
CA THR A 362 -4.16 27.75 0.43
C THR A 362 -5.07 26.86 1.26
N GLU A 363 -5.89 27.46 2.12
CA GLU A 363 -6.96 26.76 2.87
C GLU A 363 -7.91 25.99 1.94
N LYS A 364 -8.24 26.56 0.78
CA LYS A 364 -9.10 25.92 -0.21
C LYS A 364 -8.50 24.65 -0.79
N GLU A 365 -7.18 24.62 -1.03
CA GLU A 365 -6.47 23.43 -1.51
C GLU A 365 -6.45 22.35 -0.44
N VAL A 366 -6.14 22.72 0.81
CA VAL A 366 -6.17 21.77 1.93
C VAL A 366 -7.56 21.19 2.11
N GLN A 367 -8.61 22.02 2.13
CA GLN A 367 -9.98 21.53 2.27
C GLN A 367 -10.41 20.62 1.13
N ALA A 368 -9.99 20.91 -0.10
CA ALA A 368 -10.29 20.06 -1.26
C ALA A 368 -9.59 18.69 -1.16
N ALA A 369 -8.33 18.66 -0.70
CA ALA A 369 -7.60 17.42 -0.45
C ALA A 369 -8.26 16.59 0.67
N LEU A 370 -8.60 17.22 1.80
CA LEU A 370 -9.29 16.57 2.91
C LEU A 370 -10.62 15.95 2.49
N ASN A 371 -11.42 16.64 1.68
CA ASN A 371 -12.68 16.11 1.14
C ASN A 371 -12.41 14.88 0.23
N GLY A 372 -11.30 14.87 -0.50
CA GLY A 372 -10.87 13.73 -1.30
C GLY A 372 -10.54 12.51 -0.43
N GLU A 373 -9.76 12.70 0.63
CA GLU A 373 -9.41 11.63 1.58
C GLU A 373 -10.65 11.07 2.30
N GLU A 374 -11.57 11.94 2.73
CA GLU A 374 -12.84 11.52 3.32
C GLU A 374 -13.68 10.67 2.34
N ALA A 375 -13.78 11.10 1.08
CA ALA A 375 -14.50 10.35 0.06
C ALA A 375 -13.88 8.96 -0.19
N GLN A 376 -12.54 8.85 -0.21
CA GLN A 376 -11.84 7.58 -0.34
C GLN A 376 -12.09 6.67 0.87
N LEU A 377 -12.05 7.19 2.09
CA LEU A 377 -12.35 6.43 3.31
C LEU A 377 -13.79 5.89 3.27
N VAL A 378 -14.78 6.74 2.92
CA VAL A 378 -16.18 6.31 2.77
C VAL A 378 -16.33 5.20 1.73
N ALA A 379 -15.63 5.31 0.60
CA ALA A 379 -15.62 4.26 -0.44
C ALA A 379 -15.05 2.93 0.08
N ARG A 380 -13.95 2.96 0.84
CA ARG A 380 -13.40 1.76 1.48
C ARG A 380 -14.37 1.15 2.50
N LEU A 381 -15.01 1.97 3.33
CA LEU A 381 -15.98 1.53 4.34
C LEU A 381 -17.26 0.94 3.72
N SER A 382 -17.60 1.27 2.49
CA SER A 382 -18.83 0.81 1.83
C SER A 382 -18.81 -0.66 1.40
N THR A 383 -17.64 -1.31 1.37
CA THR A 383 -17.50 -2.70 0.95
C THR A 383 -17.11 -3.61 2.11
N VAL A 384 -17.59 -4.86 2.12
CA VAL A 384 -17.24 -5.85 3.16
C VAL A 384 -15.73 -6.11 3.19
N LEU A 385 -15.10 -6.23 2.02
CA LEU A 385 -13.65 -6.43 1.92
C LEU A 385 -12.87 -5.20 2.38
N GLY A 386 -13.32 -4.00 2.06
CA GLY A 386 -12.67 -2.75 2.50
C GLY A 386 -12.69 -2.62 4.03
N ARG A 387 -13.81 -2.99 4.68
CA ARG A 387 -13.89 -3.02 6.14
C ARG A 387 -12.98 -4.08 6.74
N ALA A 388 -13.01 -5.31 6.20
CA ALA A 388 -12.15 -6.40 6.67
C ALA A 388 -10.67 -6.03 6.57
N ASN A 389 -10.26 -5.51 5.41
CA ASN A 389 -8.87 -5.14 5.15
C ASN A 389 -8.40 -3.96 6.04
N GLY A 390 -9.24 -2.94 6.23
CA GLY A 390 -8.95 -1.82 7.12
C GLY A 390 -8.77 -2.29 8.57
N LEU A 391 -9.74 -3.04 9.12
CA LEU A 391 -9.67 -3.57 10.48
C LEU A 391 -8.42 -4.45 10.69
N ALA A 392 -8.12 -5.33 9.72
CA ALA A 392 -6.92 -6.17 9.78
C ALA A 392 -5.62 -5.35 9.76
N THR A 393 -5.52 -4.37 8.87
CA THR A 393 -4.33 -3.51 8.73
C THR A 393 -4.04 -2.72 10.01
N PHE A 394 -5.06 -2.05 10.57
CA PHE A 394 -4.88 -1.27 11.80
C PHE A 394 -4.59 -2.16 13.01
N GLN A 395 -5.22 -3.35 13.08
CA GLN A 395 -4.91 -4.32 14.14
C GLN A 395 -3.48 -4.84 14.02
N LEU A 396 -3.04 -5.17 12.80
CA LEU A 396 -1.75 -5.82 12.57
C LEU A 396 -0.58 -4.83 12.71
N LEU A 397 -0.67 -3.67 12.06
CA LEU A 397 0.43 -2.71 11.97
C LEU A 397 0.43 -1.69 13.10
N GLU A 398 -0.74 -1.37 13.67
CA GLU A 398 -0.86 -0.35 14.72
C GLU A 398 -1.35 -0.92 16.07
N GLY A 399 -1.62 -2.23 16.15
CA GLY A 399 -2.06 -2.93 17.36
C GLY A 399 -3.50 -2.65 17.79
N ASP A 400 -4.26 -1.83 17.06
CA ASP A 400 -5.60 -1.39 17.45
C ASP A 400 -6.53 -1.16 16.26
N ALA A 401 -7.41 -2.13 16.00
CA ALA A 401 -8.42 -2.06 14.93
C ALA A 401 -9.41 -0.87 15.09
N SER A 402 -9.62 -0.35 16.32
CA SER A 402 -10.55 0.75 16.56
C SER A 402 -10.11 2.06 15.91
N LYS A 403 -8.81 2.20 15.63
CA LYS A 403 -8.26 3.34 14.91
C LYS A 403 -8.77 3.44 13.48
N TYR A 404 -9.19 2.33 12.85
CA TYR A 404 -9.73 2.35 11.50
C TYR A 404 -10.98 3.22 11.38
N SER A 405 -11.90 3.12 12.35
CA SER A 405 -13.09 3.99 12.40
C SER A 405 -12.74 5.47 12.63
N LYS A 406 -11.53 5.74 13.08
CA LYS A 406 -10.98 7.07 13.38
C LYS A 406 -9.87 7.47 12.42
N GLU A 407 -9.70 6.73 11.33
CA GLU A 407 -8.61 6.99 10.37
C GLU A 407 -8.61 8.45 9.90
N PHE A 408 -9.79 9.03 9.70
CA PHE A 408 -9.91 10.42 9.30
C PHE A 408 -9.51 11.41 10.40
N ASP A 409 -9.50 10.99 11.68
CA ASP A 409 -9.09 11.88 12.79
C ASP A 409 -7.61 12.31 12.64
N ARG A 410 -6.76 11.50 12.00
CA ARG A 410 -5.37 11.87 11.71
C ARG A 410 -5.25 13.06 10.74
N PHE A 411 -6.28 13.29 9.93
CA PHE A 411 -6.39 14.42 9.01
C PHE A 411 -7.04 15.66 9.67
N ALA A 412 -7.70 15.49 10.83
CA ALA A 412 -8.44 16.57 11.47
C ALA A 412 -7.52 17.75 11.80
N GLY A 413 -7.96 18.95 11.42
CA GLY A 413 -7.26 20.19 11.71
C GLY A 413 -5.92 20.37 11.00
N ILE A 414 -5.63 19.62 9.91
CA ILE A 414 -4.47 19.90 9.05
C ILE A 414 -4.61 21.32 8.49
N THR A 415 -3.57 22.11 8.67
CA THR A 415 -3.51 23.52 8.28
C THR A 415 -2.57 23.74 7.10
N PRO A 416 -2.75 24.82 6.32
CA PRO A 416 -1.77 25.23 5.31
C PRO A 416 -0.35 25.38 5.84
N GLY A 417 -0.22 25.79 7.10
CA GLY A 417 1.09 25.92 7.76
C GLY A 417 1.79 24.58 7.98
N GLU A 418 1.06 23.53 8.39
CA GLU A 418 1.61 22.17 8.53
C GLU A 418 2.03 21.60 7.18
N VAL A 419 1.19 21.74 6.15
CA VAL A 419 1.52 21.29 4.78
C VAL A 419 2.76 22.01 4.25
N HIS A 420 2.85 23.33 4.44
CA HIS A 420 4.01 24.11 4.04
C HIS A 420 5.28 23.72 4.78
N ALA A 421 5.19 23.48 6.09
CA ALA A 421 6.33 23.02 6.90
C ALA A 421 6.84 21.65 6.45
N LEU A 422 5.92 20.69 6.17
CA LEU A 422 6.27 19.38 5.67
C LEU A 422 6.86 19.45 4.25
N ALA A 423 6.28 20.26 3.36
CA ALA A 423 6.83 20.49 2.02
C ALA A 423 8.29 20.96 2.09
N LYS A 424 8.61 21.90 2.97
CA LYS A 424 9.99 22.35 3.20
C LYS A 424 10.90 21.22 3.70
N LYS A 425 10.41 20.37 4.59
CA LYS A 425 11.16 19.22 5.11
C LYS A 425 11.46 18.21 4.01
N ILE A 426 10.46 17.80 3.24
CA ILE A 426 10.59 16.78 2.20
C ILE A 426 11.38 17.31 1.00
N PHE A 427 10.92 18.39 0.38
CA PHE A 427 11.53 18.90 -0.86
C PHE A 427 12.85 19.67 -0.62
N GLY A 428 13.15 20.02 0.63
CA GLY A 428 14.46 20.51 1.04
C GLY A 428 15.49 19.42 1.32
N SER A 429 15.09 18.15 1.34
CA SER A 429 15.98 17.00 1.49
C SER A 429 16.47 16.47 0.15
N HIS A 430 17.48 15.59 0.18
CA HIS A 430 17.96 14.90 -1.01
C HIS A 430 16.99 13.83 -1.50
N LYS A 431 17.02 13.57 -2.82
CA LYS A 431 16.10 12.68 -3.53
C LYS A 431 16.80 11.75 -4.49
N VAL A 432 16.10 10.73 -4.91
CA VAL A 432 16.43 9.93 -6.09
C VAL A 432 15.73 10.56 -7.30
N VAL A 433 16.49 10.78 -8.36
CA VAL A 433 16.01 11.25 -9.68
C VAL A 433 16.30 10.14 -10.70
N LEU A 434 15.24 9.43 -11.12
CA LEU A 434 15.36 8.39 -12.12
C LEU A 434 14.76 8.86 -13.45
N SER A 435 15.56 8.85 -14.49
CA SER A 435 15.12 9.06 -15.88
C SER A 435 15.00 7.70 -16.58
N ILE A 436 13.81 7.34 -17.05
CA ILE A 436 13.62 6.22 -17.98
C ILE A 436 13.31 6.79 -19.36
N VAL A 437 14.15 6.45 -20.34
CA VAL A 437 14.10 6.97 -21.69
C VAL A 437 14.00 5.86 -22.72
N PRO A 438 13.44 6.13 -23.91
CA PRO A 438 13.46 5.17 -25.01
C PRO A 438 14.88 4.72 -25.32
N ARG A 439 15.05 3.46 -25.67
CA ARG A 439 16.36 2.88 -26.01
C ARG A 439 17.08 3.68 -27.09
N GLY A 440 18.34 3.99 -26.84
CA GLY A 440 19.18 4.82 -27.71
C GLY A 440 18.87 6.32 -27.71
N LYS A 441 18.04 6.81 -26.78
CA LYS A 441 17.65 8.23 -26.66
C LYS A 441 18.01 8.83 -25.29
N ARG A 442 19.20 8.57 -24.84
CA ARG A 442 19.71 9.05 -23.56
C ARG A 442 19.71 10.56 -23.41
N GLU A 443 19.83 11.28 -24.52
CA GLU A 443 19.73 12.75 -24.60
C GLU A 443 18.41 13.31 -24.09
N LEU A 444 17.35 12.47 -24.02
CA LEU A 444 16.05 12.87 -23.45
C LEU A 444 16.01 12.84 -21.93
N SER A 445 17.01 12.28 -21.25
CA SER A 445 17.07 12.21 -19.79
C SER A 445 17.18 13.59 -19.14
N ALA A 446 16.90 13.65 -17.84
CA ALA A 446 17.03 14.88 -17.06
C ALA A 446 18.50 15.34 -16.94
N ASP A 447 19.43 14.36 -16.94
CA ASP A 447 20.87 14.60 -16.95
C ASP A 447 21.57 13.54 -17.83
N PRO A 448 21.86 13.84 -19.09
CA PRO A 448 22.54 12.91 -20.01
C PRO A 448 23.98 12.55 -19.60
N ALA A 449 24.62 13.35 -18.74
CA ALA A 449 25.99 13.13 -18.29
C ALA A 449 26.12 12.07 -17.19
N VAL A 450 25.00 11.64 -16.56
CA VAL A 450 25.01 10.58 -15.55
C VAL A 450 25.60 9.30 -16.14
N PRO A 451 26.64 8.68 -15.52
CA PRO A 451 27.21 7.44 -16.02
C PRO A 451 26.17 6.32 -16.10
N GLN A 452 26.23 5.51 -17.15
CA GLN A 452 25.45 4.28 -17.19
C GLN A 452 26.01 3.32 -16.14
N LYS A 453 25.23 2.99 -15.09
CA LYS A 453 25.58 1.83 -14.27
C LYS A 453 25.55 0.63 -15.22
N LYS A 454 26.69 -0.10 -15.34
CA LYS A 454 26.69 -1.39 -16.04
C LYS A 454 25.67 -2.28 -15.32
N GLU A 455 24.58 -2.58 -16.00
CA GLU A 455 23.67 -3.63 -15.53
C GLU A 455 24.49 -4.92 -15.57
N THR A 456 24.68 -5.55 -14.43
CA THR A 456 25.18 -6.93 -14.39
C THR A 456 24.13 -7.74 -15.12
N PRO A 457 24.47 -8.55 -16.14
CA PRO A 457 23.50 -9.42 -16.80
C PRO A 457 22.81 -10.27 -15.73
N GLN A 458 21.50 -10.15 -15.60
CA GLN A 458 20.67 -10.95 -14.69
C GLN A 458 20.39 -12.32 -15.30
#